data_aba2831c44a98a8486905bce2bcded71
#
_entry.id   aba2831c44a98a8486905bce2bcded71
#
_cell.length_a   1.000
_cell.length_b   1.000
_cell.length_c   1.000
_cell.angle_alpha   90.00
_cell.angle_beta   90.00
_cell.angle_gamma   90.00
#
_symmetry.space_group_name_H-M   'P 1'
#
loop_
_entity.id
_entity.type
_entity.pdbx_description
1 polymer ?
#
loop_
_entity_poly.entity_id
_entity_poly.type
_entity_poly.pdbx_seq_one_letter_code
_entity_poly.pdbx_strand_id
1 'polypeptide(L)'
;MIQEKLWRAMLVCSLLFTAGAMGVMLWFSATKTIVIAEEAAPEQGSVLPSESEEDRLRFETGGGVKLAISLPEQLKADDIVIENRYMEHEIHIILTGLYGDFYRKNAISGNTEKIKEGFFGEEEGSTRLRLVMDGLYEHQYIFENGVLYLDFLPPKQLYDKILVVDAACGGREDGNTGNGIKEKTLTLKLSELVKEALADSEIRVYCTRTDDSRISPERRLEFADELGADLLVSIRAGADSGSAQVFGIQSFYNADYFIPYLGNVQLADLLERNVVEAAGGKANGLFEAAADDFLLQNAQIPSAAIAVGYLTNREEAAALEREDYQKKLAEGIVKAVEEAFAVREQEP
;
A
#
# COMPACT_ATOMS: atom_id res chain seq x y z
N MET A 1 -6.49 70.79 -19.95
CA MET A 1 -7.91 70.39 -20.05
C MET A 1 -8.10 69.01 -20.67
N ILE A 2 -7.44 68.66 -21.78
CA ILE A 2 -7.58 67.32 -22.41
C ILE A 2 -6.88 66.23 -21.57
N GLN A 3 -5.68 66.49 -21.05
CA GLN A 3 -4.92 65.56 -20.21
C GLN A 3 -5.63 65.22 -18.87
N GLU A 4 -6.33 66.17 -18.28
CA GLU A 4 -7.02 65.99 -17.04
C GLU A 4 -8.31 65.12 -17.21
N LYS A 5 -8.96 65.26 -18.37
CA LYS A 5 -10.10 64.38 -18.71
C LYS A 5 -9.65 62.95 -19.01
N LEU A 6 -8.49 62.77 -19.63
CA LEU A 6 -7.90 61.46 -19.90
C LEU A 6 -7.53 60.74 -18.58
N TRP A 7 -6.92 61.49 -17.64
CA TRP A 7 -6.53 60.95 -16.33
C TRP A 7 -7.73 60.55 -15.49
N ARG A 8 -8.78 61.34 -15.50
CA ARG A 8 -10.06 60.99 -14.83
C ARG A 8 -10.75 59.79 -15.47
N ALA A 9 -10.72 59.66 -16.78
CA ALA A 9 -11.27 58.48 -17.48
C ALA A 9 -10.47 57.22 -17.15
N MET A 10 -9.12 57.29 -17.11
CA MET A 10 -8.29 56.15 -16.72
C MET A 10 -8.50 55.71 -15.26
N LEU A 11 -8.68 56.67 -14.34
CA LEU A 11 -9.01 56.36 -12.93
C LEU A 11 -10.38 55.69 -12.78
N VAL A 12 -11.38 56.15 -13.51
CA VAL A 12 -12.70 55.54 -13.49
C VAL A 12 -12.69 54.13 -14.10
N CYS A 13 -11.97 53.91 -15.19
CA CYS A 13 -11.79 52.59 -15.81
C CYS A 13 -11.03 51.63 -14.88
N SER A 14 -9.99 52.09 -14.18
CA SER A 14 -9.26 51.29 -13.20
C SER A 14 -10.12 50.90 -12.00
N LEU A 15 -10.93 51.83 -11.48
CA LEU A 15 -11.86 51.56 -10.38
C LEU A 15 -12.97 50.60 -10.80
N LEU A 16 -13.48 50.70 -12.02
CA LEU A 16 -14.49 49.75 -12.55
C LEU A 16 -13.90 48.37 -12.79
N PHE A 17 -12.64 48.30 -13.24
CA PHE A 17 -11.94 47.03 -13.43
C PHE A 17 -11.66 46.30 -12.09
N THR A 18 -11.18 47.05 -11.09
CA THR A 18 -10.95 46.51 -9.73
C THR A 18 -12.25 46.08 -9.05
N ALA A 19 -13.33 46.87 -9.18
CA ALA A 19 -14.64 46.49 -8.66
C ALA A 19 -15.23 45.28 -9.39
N GLY A 20 -15.05 45.18 -10.71
CA GLY A 20 -15.45 44.03 -11.51
C GLY A 20 -14.68 42.75 -11.11
N ALA A 21 -13.34 42.86 -10.95
CA ALA A 21 -12.49 41.74 -10.54
C ALA A 21 -12.84 41.27 -9.09
N MET A 22 -13.12 42.21 -8.17
CA MET A 22 -13.59 41.86 -6.84
C MET A 22 -14.98 41.22 -6.85
N GLY A 23 -15.89 41.71 -7.70
CA GLY A 23 -17.21 41.13 -7.91
C GLY A 23 -17.14 39.68 -8.42
N VAL A 24 -16.27 39.42 -9.39
CA VAL A 24 -16.01 38.06 -9.92
C VAL A 24 -15.38 37.17 -8.85
N MET A 25 -14.40 37.66 -8.07
CA MET A 25 -13.82 36.89 -6.96
C MET A 25 -14.83 36.59 -5.87
N LEU A 26 -15.67 37.54 -5.51
CA LEU A 26 -16.77 37.32 -4.53
C LEU A 26 -17.84 36.39 -5.08
N TRP A 27 -18.13 36.46 -6.38
CA TRP A 27 -19.07 35.53 -7.03
C TRP A 27 -18.51 34.11 -7.08
N PHE A 28 -17.22 33.93 -7.44
CA PHE A 28 -16.56 32.63 -7.35
C PHE A 28 -16.43 32.10 -5.91
N SER A 29 -16.30 32.98 -4.92
CA SER A 29 -16.28 32.60 -3.50
C SER A 29 -17.69 32.25 -2.98
N ALA A 30 -18.73 32.93 -3.48
CA ALA A 30 -20.12 32.66 -3.08
C ALA A 30 -20.77 31.48 -3.82
N THR A 31 -20.23 31.11 -4.99
CA THR A 31 -20.66 29.92 -5.74
C THR A 31 -19.85 28.66 -5.47
N LYS A 32 -18.86 28.72 -4.55
CA LYS A 32 -18.44 27.50 -3.88
C LYS A 32 -19.58 27.09 -2.96
N THR A 33 -20.59 26.50 -3.53
CA THR A 33 -21.41 25.52 -2.85
C THR A 33 -20.39 24.45 -2.41
N ILE A 34 -20.06 24.47 -1.14
CA ILE A 34 -19.54 23.27 -0.48
C ILE A 34 -20.69 22.29 -0.66
N VAL A 35 -20.62 21.46 -1.67
CA VAL A 35 -21.33 20.18 -1.65
C VAL A 35 -20.62 19.45 -0.52
N ILE A 36 -21.14 19.64 0.70
CA ILE A 36 -20.98 18.64 1.73
C ILE A 36 -21.59 17.42 1.02
N ALA A 37 -20.73 16.52 0.58
CA ALA A 37 -21.18 15.21 0.18
C ALA A 37 -21.99 14.74 1.37
N GLU A 38 -23.30 14.68 1.18
CA GLU A 38 -24.20 14.04 2.12
C GLU A 38 -23.62 12.65 2.26
N GLU A 39 -23.12 12.35 3.46
CA GLU A 39 -22.51 11.09 3.81
C GLU A 39 -23.59 10.06 3.49
N ALA A 40 -23.46 9.40 2.35
CA ALA A 40 -24.38 8.36 1.93
C ALA A 40 -24.37 7.35 3.08
N ALA A 41 -25.52 7.16 3.70
CA ALA A 41 -25.70 6.16 4.73
C ALA A 41 -25.03 4.86 4.24
N PRO A 42 -24.27 4.15 5.08
CA PRO A 42 -23.57 2.95 4.66
C PRO A 42 -24.61 1.96 4.15
N GLU A 43 -24.59 1.71 2.84
CA GLU A 43 -25.36 0.60 2.28
C GLU A 43 -24.83 -0.68 2.93
N GLN A 44 -25.74 -1.41 3.56
CA GLN A 44 -25.51 -2.72 4.15
C GLN A 44 -24.94 -3.67 3.10
N GLY A 45 -23.65 -3.95 3.16
CA GLY A 45 -23.01 -4.84 2.18
C GLY A 45 -21.53 -5.13 2.38
N SER A 46 -21.05 -5.12 3.58
CA SER A 46 -20.03 -5.98 4.16
C SER A 46 -20.18 -5.84 5.67
N VAL A 47 -20.52 -6.90 6.33
CA VAL A 47 -20.45 -6.98 7.78
C VAL A 47 -18.97 -6.84 8.10
N LEU A 48 -18.53 -5.61 8.41
CA LEU A 48 -17.39 -5.47 9.29
C LEU A 48 -17.77 -6.28 10.53
N PRO A 49 -16.87 -7.15 11.04
CA PRO A 49 -17.14 -7.83 12.30
C PRO A 49 -17.61 -6.75 13.28
N SER A 50 -18.72 -7.02 13.98
CA SER A 50 -19.20 -6.15 15.04
C SER A 50 -17.98 -5.70 15.85
N GLU A 51 -17.80 -4.38 16.05
CA GLU A 51 -16.82 -3.89 17.01
C GLU A 51 -17.08 -4.65 18.32
N SER A 52 -16.30 -5.69 18.57
CA SER A 52 -16.25 -6.32 19.87
C SER A 52 -15.84 -5.21 20.81
N GLU A 53 -16.57 -5.03 21.94
CA GLU A 53 -16.19 -4.03 22.93
C GLU A 53 -14.74 -4.28 23.33
N GLU A 54 -13.82 -3.46 22.82
CA GLU A 54 -12.41 -3.51 23.17
C GLU A 54 -12.19 -2.72 24.45
N ASP A 55 -11.60 -3.39 25.44
CA ASP A 55 -11.11 -2.73 26.65
C ASP A 55 -9.68 -2.20 26.44
N ARG A 56 -9.31 -1.12 27.13
CA ARG A 56 -7.93 -0.61 27.07
C ARG A 56 -6.96 -1.46 27.89
N LEU A 57 -5.80 -1.76 27.28
CA LEU A 57 -4.67 -2.34 27.99
C LEU A 57 -4.05 -1.32 28.94
N ARG A 58 -3.60 -1.80 30.11
CA ARG A 58 -2.84 -0.97 31.06
C ARG A 58 -1.36 -1.26 30.88
N PHE A 59 -0.59 -0.19 30.77
CA PHE A 59 0.87 -0.26 30.66
C PHE A 59 1.53 0.24 31.92
N GLU A 60 2.54 -0.48 32.39
CA GLU A 60 3.43 -0.06 33.47
C GLU A 60 4.81 0.17 32.90
N THR A 61 5.32 1.39 33.02
CA THR A 61 6.66 1.73 32.56
C THR A 61 7.69 0.96 33.38
N GLY A 62 8.30 -0.03 32.75
CA GLY A 62 9.38 -0.84 33.34
C GLY A 62 10.72 -0.50 32.72
N GLY A 63 11.82 -0.68 33.46
CA GLY A 63 13.19 -0.44 32.99
C GLY A 63 13.71 -1.51 32.00
N GLY A 64 12.86 -2.20 31.25
CA GLY A 64 13.24 -3.23 30.29
C GLY A 64 13.49 -2.68 28.89
N VAL A 65 14.33 -3.37 28.10
CA VAL A 65 14.57 -3.04 26.68
C VAL A 65 13.43 -3.51 25.79
N LYS A 66 12.67 -4.53 26.22
CA LYS A 66 11.57 -5.16 25.47
C LYS A 66 10.23 -4.94 26.17
N LEU A 67 9.14 -5.00 25.42
CA LEU A 67 7.81 -5.13 25.96
C LEU A 67 7.66 -6.53 26.56
N ALA A 68 7.07 -6.63 27.75
CA ALA A 68 6.85 -7.89 28.46
C ALA A 68 5.34 -8.09 28.73
N ILE A 69 4.77 -9.08 28.07
CA ILE A 69 3.36 -9.44 28.19
C ILE A 69 3.26 -10.73 29.00
N SER A 70 2.78 -10.62 30.23
CA SER A 70 2.45 -11.80 31.03
C SER A 70 1.33 -12.58 30.37
N LEU A 71 1.47 -13.90 30.34
CA LEU A 71 0.49 -14.80 29.73
C LEU A 71 -0.18 -15.66 30.78
N PRO A 72 -1.45 -16.05 30.58
CA PRO A 72 -2.11 -17.03 31.41
C PRO A 72 -1.33 -18.36 31.51
N GLU A 73 -1.27 -18.97 32.68
CA GLU A 73 -0.43 -20.17 32.97
C GLU A 73 -0.63 -21.34 32.02
N GLN A 74 -1.85 -21.50 31.45
CA GLN A 74 -2.18 -22.60 30.54
C GLN A 74 -1.75 -22.35 29.09
N LEU A 75 -1.36 -21.13 28.72
CA LEU A 75 -1.00 -20.76 27.35
C LEU A 75 0.38 -21.29 26.98
N LYS A 76 0.49 -21.87 25.78
CA LYS A 76 1.73 -22.35 25.20
C LYS A 76 2.11 -21.47 24.00
N ALA A 77 3.34 -21.56 23.55
CA ALA A 77 3.82 -20.82 22.39
C ALA A 77 2.96 -21.07 21.12
N ASP A 78 2.48 -22.30 20.91
CA ASP A 78 1.65 -22.68 19.75
C ASP A 78 0.24 -22.09 19.81
N ASP A 79 -0.19 -21.56 20.96
CA ASP A 79 -1.50 -20.93 21.14
C ASP A 79 -1.43 -19.40 20.83
N ILE A 80 -0.30 -18.90 20.38
CA ILE A 80 -0.03 -17.48 20.17
C ILE A 80 0.26 -17.23 18.69
N VAL A 81 -0.50 -16.32 18.07
CA VAL A 81 -0.24 -15.82 16.72
C VAL A 81 0.03 -14.31 16.83
N ILE A 82 1.08 -13.81 16.16
CA ILE A 82 1.40 -12.39 16.11
C ILE A 82 1.32 -11.95 14.66
N GLU A 83 0.48 -10.96 14.39
CA GLU A 83 0.23 -10.41 13.07
C GLU A 83 0.60 -8.93 13.02
N ASN A 84 1.38 -8.54 12.01
CA ASN A 84 1.62 -7.14 11.69
C ASN A 84 0.53 -6.65 10.73
N ARG A 85 -0.18 -5.60 11.13
CA ARG A 85 -1.10 -4.83 10.31
C ARG A 85 -0.40 -3.54 9.88
N TYR A 86 0.46 -3.67 8.87
CA TYR A 86 1.38 -2.59 8.50
C TYR A 86 0.70 -1.30 8.04
N MET A 87 -0.41 -1.42 7.30
CA MET A 87 -1.15 -0.26 6.80
C MET A 87 -1.83 0.54 7.91
N GLU A 88 -2.22 -0.14 8.98
CA GLU A 88 -2.90 0.42 10.15
C GLU A 88 -1.92 0.84 11.24
N HIS A 89 -0.62 0.52 11.10
CA HIS A 89 0.39 0.63 12.17
C HIS A 89 -0.02 -0.13 13.43
N GLU A 90 -0.50 -1.36 13.27
CA GLU A 90 -0.95 -2.18 14.38
C GLU A 90 -0.22 -3.52 14.45
N ILE A 91 -0.05 -4.02 15.65
CA ILE A 91 0.42 -5.38 15.90
C ILE A 91 -0.66 -6.08 16.73
N HIS A 92 -1.18 -7.17 16.17
CA HIS A 92 -2.19 -7.99 16.83
C HIS A 92 -1.54 -9.25 17.39
N ILE A 93 -1.77 -9.50 18.67
CA ILE A 93 -1.36 -10.73 19.35
C ILE A 93 -2.64 -11.49 19.68
N ILE A 94 -2.81 -12.62 19.02
CA ILE A 94 -4.01 -13.46 19.12
C ILE A 94 -3.68 -14.65 19.99
N LEU A 95 -4.43 -14.82 21.08
CA LEU A 95 -4.26 -15.87 22.06
C LEU A 95 -5.46 -16.80 21.98
N THR A 96 -5.23 -18.09 21.76
CA THR A 96 -6.31 -19.08 21.75
C THR A 96 -6.92 -19.23 23.16
N GLY A 97 -8.17 -18.83 23.32
CA GLY A 97 -8.90 -18.84 24.60
C GLY A 97 -9.36 -17.42 25.03
N LEU A 98 -10.22 -17.39 26.05
CA LEU A 98 -10.83 -16.17 26.54
C LEU A 98 -10.11 -15.72 27.82
N TYR A 99 -9.37 -14.63 27.74
CA TYR A 99 -8.49 -14.09 28.80
C TYR A 99 -8.73 -12.62 29.10
N GLY A 100 -9.89 -12.05 28.73
CA GLY A 100 -10.21 -10.65 28.98
C GLY A 100 -10.10 -10.28 30.46
N ASP A 101 -10.60 -11.12 31.36
CA ASP A 101 -10.48 -10.93 32.79
C ASP A 101 -9.03 -10.92 33.30
N PHE A 102 -8.15 -11.66 32.64
CA PHE A 102 -6.73 -11.66 32.96
C PHE A 102 -6.10 -10.30 32.63
N TYR A 103 -6.36 -9.76 31.43
CA TYR A 103 -5.80 -8.47 31.00
C TYR A 103 -6.47 -7.25 31.65
N ARG A 104 -7.69 -7.38 32.18
CA ARG A 104 -8.28 -6.38 33.08
C ARG A 104 -7.50 -6.25 34.39
N LYS A 105 -6.90 -7.32 34.88
CA LYS A 105 -6.19 -7.38 36.19
C LYS A 105 -4.68 -7.19 36.06
N ASN A 106 -4.08 -7.63 34.96
CA ASN A 106 -2.64 -7.60 34.73
C ASN A 106 -2.27 -6.52 33.72
N ALA A 107 -1.32 -5.69 34.07
CA ALA A 107 -0.77 -4.70 33.17
C ALA A 107 0.36 -5.32 32.31
N ILE A 108 0.58 -4.75 31.14
CA ILE A 108 1.72 -5.01 30.29
C ILE A 108 2.87 -4.11 30.75
N SER A 109 4.08 -4.65 30.86
CA SER A 109 5.24 -3.91 31.38
C SER A 109 6.38 -3.82 30.37
N GLY A 110 7.39 -3.02 30.65
CA GLY A 110 8.61 -2.91 29.85
C GLY A 110 8.66 -1.66 28.97
N ASN A 111 9.29 -1.79 27.80
CA ASN A 111 9.44 -0.67 26.87
C ASN A 111 8.16 -0.45 26.05
N THR A 112 7.52 0.69 26.24
CA THR A 112 6.27 1.10 25.57
C THR A 112 6.46 2.33 24.67
N GLU A 113 7.71 2.79 24.45
CA GLU A 113 7.98 4.04 23.72
C GLU A 113 7.38 4.10 22.32
N LYS A 114 7.30 2.95 21.63
CA LYS A 114 6.77 2.83 20.27
C LYS A 114 5.26 2.58 20.22
N ILE A 115 4.61 2.42 21.37
CA ILE A 115 3.19 2.09 21.47
C ILE A 115 2.41 3.34 21.84
N LYS A 116 1.50 3.75 20.98
CA LYS A 116 0.57 4.87 21.25
C LYS A 116 -0.56 4.44 22.17
N GLU A 117 -1.18 3.32 21.85
CA GLU A 117 -2.33 2.79 22.56
C GLU A 117 -2.34 1.26 22.52
N GLY A 118 -3.04 0.64 23.43
CA GLY A 118 -3.25 -0.80 23.43
C GLY A 118 -4.66 -1.14 23.86
N PHE A 119 -5.22 -2.15 23.22
CA PHE A 119 -6.58 -2.63 23.44
C PHE A 119 -6.58 -4.15 23.54
N PHE A 120 -7.61 -4.70 24.13
CA PHE A 120 -7.89 -6.14 24.07
C PHE A 120 -9.38 -6.39 23.94
N GLY A 121 -9.71 -7.45 23.23
CA GLY A 121 -11.08 -7.91 23.03
C GLY A 121 -11.14 -9.42 22.89
N GLU A 122 -12.32 -9.98 23.02
CA GLU A 122 -12.56 -11.41 22.87
C GLU A 122 -13.44 -11.64 21.63
N GLU A 123 -12.98 -12.49 20.74
CA GLU A 123 -13.66 -12.79 19.49
C GLU A 123 -13.44 -14.25 19.08
N GLU A 124 -14.50 -14.94 18.70
CA GLU A 124 -14.46 -16.31 18.17
C GLU A 124 -13.66 -17.33 19.01
N GLY A 125 -13.70 -17.19 20.34
CA GLY A 125 -12.98 -18.10 21.25
C GLY A 125 -11.51 -17.77 21.45
N SER A 126 -11.06 -16.60 21.00
CA SER A 126 -9.71 -16.07 21.17
C SER A 126 -9.73 -14.73 21.87
N THR A 127 -8.61 -14.38 22.50
CA THR A 127 -8.36 -13.02 23.01
C THR A 127 -7.37 -12.33 22.07
N ARG A 128 -7.74 -11.17 21.56
CA ARG A 128 -6.86 -10.32 20.75
C ARG A 128 -6.31 -9.18 21.58
N LEU A 129 -4.99 -9.01 21.61
CA LEU A 129 -4.34 -7.80 22.09
C LEU A 129 -3.94 -7.00 20.86
N ARG A 130 -4.39 -5.78 20.75
CA ARG A 130 -4.10 -4.87 19.65
C ARG A 130 -3.23 -3.71 20.15
N LEU A 131 -2.05 -3.60 19.62
CA LEU A 131 -1.09 -2.54 19.91
C LEU A 131 -1.09 -1.56 18.73
N VAL A 132 -1.44 -0.31 18.98
CA VAL A 132 -1.34 0.78 18.01
C VAL A 132 0.04 1.41 18.14
N MET A 133 0.81 1.38 17.06
CA MET A 133 2.20 1.79 17.03
C MET A 133 2.35 3.25 16.57
N ASP A 134 3.46 3.90 16.91
CA ASP A 134 3.78 5.26 16.43
C ASP A 134 4.40 5.29 15.02
N GLY A 135 4.68 4.13 14.45
CA GLY A 135 5.22 3.95 13.11
C GLY A 135 5.12 2.50 12.65
N LEU A 136 5.81 2.19 11.59
CA LEU A 136 5.85 0.84 11.01
C LEU A 136 7.04 0.06 11.58
N TYR A 137 6.76 -1.10 12.16
CA TYR A 137 7.76 -1.96 12.78
C TYR A 137 7.56 -3.42 12.41
N GLU A 138 8.68 -4.14 12.34
CA GLU A 138 8.73 -5.60 12.48
C GLU A 138 8.81 -5.95 13.96
N HIS A 139 8.32 -7.13 14.32
CA HIS A 139 8.44 -7.65 15.66
C HIS A 139 9.43 -8.81 15.74
N GLN A 140 10.18 -8.89 16.82
CA GLN A 140 10.90 -10.06 17.25
C GLN A 140 10.38 -10.47 18.62
N TYR A 141 10.22 -11.76 18.87
CA TYR A 141 9.70 -12.22 20.16
C TYR A 141 10.48 -13.37 20.77
N ILE A 142 10.39 -13.48 22.07
CA ILE A 142 10.89 -14.59 22.88
C ILE A 142 9.77 -14.96 23.85
N PHE A 143 9.43 -16.24 23.91
CA PHE A 143 8.52 -16.78 24.92
C PHE A 143 9.33 -17.50 25.98
N GLU A 144 9.28 -17.01 27.21
CA GLU A 144 10.03 -17.59 28.33
C GLU A 144 9.27 -17.41 29.65
N ASN A 145 9.18 -18.50 30.44
CA ASN A 145 8.57 -18.50 31.79
C ASN A 145 7.18 -17.86 31.88
N GLY A 146 6.31 -18.10 30.86
CA GLY A 146 4.94 -17.54 30.82
C GLY A 146 4.90 -16.05 30.49
N VAL A 147 5.98 -15.50 29.93
CA VAL A 147 6.06 -14.12 29.47
C VAL A 147 6.43 -14.09 27.98
N LEU A 148 5.70 -13.32 27.21
CA LEU A 148 6.04 -12.99 25.83
C LEU A 148 6.79 -11.66 25.81
N TYR A 149 8.06 -11.70 25.44
CA TYR A 149 8.90 -10.53 25.26
C TYR A 149 8.90 -10.11 23.80
N LEU A 150 8.56 -8.86 23.53
CA LEU A 150 8.51 -8.30 22.17
C LEU A 150 9.50 -7.15 22.03
N ASP A 151 10.19 -7.13 20.91
CA ASP A 151 10.99 -6.02 20.42
C ASP A 151 10.46 -5.55 19.08
N PHE A 152 10.47 -4.25 18.82
CA PHE A 152 9.93 -3.64 17.61
C PHE A 152 11.05 -2.90 16.89
N LEU A 153 11.34 -3.28 15.67
CA LEU A 153 12.46 -2.73 14.90
C LEU A 153 11.96 -2.17 13.55
N PRO A 154 12.44 -1.01 13.13
CA PRO A 154 12.17 -0.55 11.77
C PRO A 154 12.62 -1.59 10.75
N PRO A 155 11.86 -1.86 9.67
CA PRO A 155 12.21 -2.89 8.69
C PRO A 155 13.63 -2.76 8.14
N LYS A 156 14.10 -1.54 7.88
CA LYS A 156 15.45 -1.28 7.35
C LYS A 156 16.60 -1.62 8.30
N GLN A 157 16.32 -1.86 9.57
CA GLN A 157 17.31 -2.39 10.52
C GLN A 157 17.47 -3.90 10.47
N LEU A 158 16.50 -4.59 9.85
CA LEU A 158 16.47 -6.05 9.74
C LEU A 158 16.76 -6.54 8.33
N TYR A 159 16.41 -5.74 7.31
CA TYR A 159 16.47 -6.14 5.91
C TYR A 159 17.20 -5.10 5.07
N ASP A 160 18.24 -5.53 4.38
CA ASP A 160 19.00 -4.67 3.46
C ASP A 160 18.24 -4.42 2.17
N LYS A 161 17.46 -5.41 1.71
CA LYS A 161 16.69 -5.37 0.45
C LYS A 161 15.21 -5.39 0.74
N ILE A 162 14.52 -4.28 0.46
CA ILE A 162 13.07 -4.14 0.67
C ILE A 162 12.39 -3.82 -0.65
N LEU A 163 11.48 -4.71 -1.06
CA LEU A 163 10.59 -4.55 -2.20
C LEU A 163 9.17 -4.24 -1.73
N VAL A 164 8.58 -3.19 -2.26
CA VAL A 164 7.12 -2.98 -2.18
C VAL A 164 6.48 -3.46 -3.48
N VAL A 165 5.57 -4.42 -3.36
CA VAL A 165 4.70 -4.87 -4.45
C VAL A 165 3.34 -4.24 -4.27
N ASP A 166 2.99 -3.39 -5.21
CA ASP A 166 1.69 -2.73 -5.23
C ASP A 166 0.69 -3.53 -6.05
N ALA A 167 -0.33 -4.07 -5.38
CA ALA A 167 -1.49 -4.67 -6.03
C ALA A 167 -2.50 -3.58 -6.39
N ALA A 168 -2.51 -3.12 -7.64
CA ALA A 168 -3.37 -2.03 -8.08
C ALA A 168 -4.85 -2.26 -7.77
N CYS A 169 -5.59 -1.17 -7.54
CA CYS A 169 -7.02 -1.17 -7.22
C CYS A 169 -7.34 -1.84 -5.87
N GLY A 170 -8.61 -2.19 -5.62
CA GLY A 170 -9.08 -2.83 -4.39
C GLY A 170 -10.36 -2.22 -3.83
N GLY A 171 -11.11 -2.97 -3.02
CA GLY A 171 -12.38 -2.55 -2.47
C GLY A 171 -13.41 -2.18 -3.53
N ARG A 172 -13.87 -0.94 -3.53
CA ARG A 172 -14.82 -0.42 -4.51
C ARG A 172 -14.19 -0.11 -5.89
N GLU A 173 -12.88 -0.11 -6.00
CA GLU A 173 -12.16 0.11 -7.25
C GLU A 173 -11.84 -1.23 -7.90
N ASP A 174 -12.70 -1.69 -8.79
CA ASP A 174 -12.50 -2.93 -9.54
C ASP A 174 -11.32 -2.83 -10.53
N GLY A 175 -10.91 -1.60 -10.88
CA GLY A 175 -9.92 -1.33 -11.93
C GLY A 175 -10.46 -1.65 -13.31
N ASN A 176 -9.57 -2.00 -14.22
CA ASN A 176 -9.95 -2.49 -15.53
C ASN A 176 -10.71 -3.80 -15.42
N THR A 177 -11.69 -3.99 -16.30
CA THR A 177 -12.52 -5.20 -16.33
C THR A 177 -12.69 -5.71 -17.76
N GLY A 178 -12.75 -7.01 -17.92
CA GLY A 178 -13.01 -7.66 -19.21
C GLY A 178 -13.14 -9.16 -19.07
N ASN A 179 -13.98 -9.77 -19.90
CA ASN A 179 -14.21 -11.22 -19.92
C ASN A 179 -14.52 -11.86 -18.54
N GLY A 180 -15.12 -11.09 -17.61
CA GLY A 180 -15.45 -11.57 -16.24
C GLY A 180 -14.35 -11.38 -15.21
N ILE A 181 -13.17 -10.91 -15.61
CA ILE A 181 -12.02 -10.67 -14.72
C ILE A 181 -12.02 -9.20 -14.27
N LYS A 182 -11.68 -8.98 -13.00
CA LYS A 182 -11.42 -7.66 -12.42
C LYS A 182 -9.93 -7.51 -12.15
N GLU A 183 -9.36 -6.36 -12.50
CA GLU A 183 -7.95 -6.05 -12.26
C GLU A 183 -7.58 -6.26 -10.79
N LYS A 184 -8.37 -5.75 -9.86
CA LYS A 184 -8.09 -5.86 -8.42
C LYS A 184 -7.90 -7.31 -7.94
N THR A 185 -8.67 -8.26 -8.49
CA THR A 185 -8.57 -9.68 -8.09
C THR A 185 -7.30 -10.33 -8.65
N LEU A 186 -6.97 -10.02 -9.90
CA LEU A 186 -5.77 -10.53 -10.55
C LEU A 186 -4.50 -9.97 -9.89
N THR A 187 -4.46 -8.66 -9.64
CA THR A 187 -3.26 -8.01 -9.07
C THR A 187 -3.00 -8.44 -7.64
N LEU A 188 -4.04 -8.65 -6.83
CA LEU A 188 -3.90 -9.24 -5.49
C LEU A 188 -3.28 -10.63 -5.57
N LYS A 189 -3.81 -11.49 -6.43
CA LYS A 189 -3.29 -12.86 -6.59
C LYS A 189 -1.83 -12.87 -7.05
N LEU A 190 -1.47 -12.03 -7.99
CA LEU A 190 -0.08 -11.94 -8.47
C LEU A 190 0.87 -11.39 -7.40
N SER A 191 0.45 -10.40 -6.61
CA SER A 191 1.27 -9.88 -5.51
C SER A 191 1.55 -10.93 -4.43
N GLU A 192 0.56 -11.78 -4.13
CA GLU A 192 0.74 -12.92 -3.22
C GLU A 192 1.76 -13.92 -3.78
N LEU A 193 1.65 -14.27 -5.06
CA LEU A 193 2.58 -15.19 -5.71
C LEU A 193 4.02 -14.66 -5.75
N VAL A 194 4.22 -13.36 -6.00
CA VAL A 194 5.54 -12.72 -5.94
C VAL A 194 6.10 -12.79 -4.52
N LYS A 195 5.28 -12.48 -3.51
CA LYS A 195 5.69 -12.55 -2.11
C LYS A 195 6.04 -13.98 -1.69
N GLU A 196 5.25 -14.98 -2.10
CA GLU A 196 5.51 -16.39 -1.83
C GLU A 196 6.81 -16.86 -2.49
N ALA A 197 7.04 -16.49 -3.74
CA ALA A 197 8.24 -16.89 -4.49
C ALA A 197 9.54 -16.30 -3.90
N LEU A 198 9.48 -15.14 -3.24
CA LEU A 198 10.63 -14.50 -2.60
C LEU A 198 10.72 -14.78 -1.08
N ALA A 199 9.87 -15.66 -0.53
CA ALA A 199 9.81 -15.90 0.91
C ALA A 199 11.12 -16.39 1.54
N ASP A 200 11.89 -17.19 0.79
CA ASP A 200 13.18 -17.75 1.21
C ASP A 200 14.39 -16.96 0.68
N SER A 201 14.16 -15.79 0.08
CA SER A 201 15.23 -14.94 -0.47
C SER A 201 15.71 -13.89 0.55
N GLU A 202 16.78 -13.17 0.19
CA GLU A 202 17.26 -12.01 0.98
C GLU A 202 16.39 -10.75 0.77
N ILE A 203 15.40 -10.81 -0.13
CA ILE A 203 14.53 -9.68 -0.47
C ILE A 203 13.27 -9.75 0.39
N ARG A 204 13.10 -8.80 1.27
CA ARG A 204 11.87 -8.66 2.07
C ARG A 204 10.78 -8.00 1.23
N VAL A 205 9.66 -8.71 1.07
CA VAL A 205 8.53 -8.24 0.27
C VAL A 205 7.39 -7.75 1.15
N TYR A 206 6.94 -6.54 0.90
CA TYR A 206 5.73 -5.97 1.48
C TYR A 206 4.72 -5.69 0.37
N CYS A 207 3.48 -6.15 0.57
CA CYS A 207 2.39 -5.87 -0.35
C CYS A 207 1.57 -4.70 0.17
N THR A 208 1.15 -3.78 -0.72
CA THR A 208 0.30 -2.63 -0.34
C THR A 208 -1.07 -3.06 0.19
N ARG A 209 -1.52 -4.24 -0.16
CA ARG A 209 -2.71 -4.90 0.40
C ARG A 209 -2.57 -6.41 0.32
N THR A 210 -3.21 -7.10 1.25
CA THR A 210 -3.27 -8.57 1.35
C THR A 210 -4.70 -9.10 1.30
N ASP A 211 -5.66 -8.22 1.07
CA ASP A 211 -7.09 -8.51 0.92
C ASP A 211 -7.72 -7.59 -0.12
N ASP A 212 -9.06 -7.60 -0.25
CA ASP A 212 -9.80 -6.71 -1.15
C ASP A 212 -10.06 -5.32 -0.54
N SER A 213 -9.11 -4.77 0.23
CA SER A 213 -9.19 -3.40 0.76
C SER A 213 -8.86 -2.35 -0.30
N ARG A 214 -9.46 -1.16 -0.14
CA ARG A 214 -9.12 0.03 -0.92
C ARG A 214 -8.04 0.82 -0.21
N ILE A 215 -6.87 0.91 -0.84
CA ILE A 215 -5.75 1.74 -0.36
C ILE A 215 -5.55 2.89 -1.36
N SER A 216 -5.55 4.13 -0.88
CA SER A 216 -5.34 5.28 -1.76
C SER A 216 -3.90 5.32 -2.31
N PRO A 217 -3.66 5.91 -3.48
CA PRO A 217 -2.32 6.01 -4.05
C PRO A 217 -1.31 6.71 -3.11
N GLU A 218 -1.77 7.72 -2.37
CA GLU A 218 -0.98 8.44 -1.38
C GLU A 218 -0.52 7.49 -0.27
N ARG A 219 -1.45 6.69 0.29
CA ARG A 219 -1.12 5.75 1.36
C ARG A 219 -0.20 4.62 0.89
N ARG A 220 -0.31 4.19 -0.38
CA ARG A 220 0.63 3.23 -0.98
C ARG A 220 2.05 3.77 -1.05
N LEU A 221 2.20 5.06 -1.40
CA LEU A 221 3.49 5.73 -1.44
C LEU A 221 4.07 5.95 -0.04
N GLU A 222 3.27 6.49 0.89
CA GLU A 222 3.65 6.64 2.30
C GLU A 222 4.15 5.33 2.89
N PHE A 223 3.46 4.23 2.58
CA PHE A 223 3.86 2.90 3.03
C PHE A 223 5.24 2.49 2.52
N ALA A 224 5.55 2.75 1.25
CA ALA A 224 6.88 2.49 0.70
C ALA A 224 7.96 3.34 1.37
N ASP A 225 7.65 4.61 1.65
CA ASP A 225 8.57 5.55 2.32
C ASP A 225 8.80 5.14 3.79
N GLU A 226 7.76 4.77 4.53
CA GLU A 226 7.84 4.31 5.93
C GLU A 226 8.66 3.03 6.09
N LEU A 227 8.58 2.13 5.10
CA LEU A 227 9.39 0.91 5.04
C LEU A 227 10.87 1.19 4.76
N GLY A 228 11.19 2.35 4.17
CA GLY A 228 12.49 2.61 3.57
C GLY A 228 12.73 1.68 2.37
N ALA A 229 11.72 1.48 1.54
CA ALA A 229 11.78 0.55 0.42
C ALA A 229 12.88 0.92 -0.58
N ASP A 230 13.48 -0.10 -1.19
CA ASP A 230 14.51 0.05 -2.22
C ASP A 230 13.92 0.05 -3.64
N LEU A 231 12.84 -0.68 -3.84
CA LEU A 231 12.12 -0.81 -5.10
C LEU A 231 10.61 -0.79 -4.87
N LEU A 232 9.87 -0.22 -5.82
CA LEU A 232 8.42 -0.29 -5.88
C LEU A 232 7.96 -0.82 -7.24
N VAL A 233 7.22 -1.93 -7.25
CA VAL A 233 6.65 -2.54 -8.44
C VAL A 233 5.13 -2.58 -8.32
N SER A 234 4.43 -1.84 -9.21
CA SER A 234 2.96 -1.87 -9.27
C SER A 234 2.50 -2.88 -10.32
N ILE A 235 1.73 -3.87 -9.89
CA ILE A 235 1.14 -4.87 -10.79
C ILE A 235 -0.23 -4.38 -11.24
N ARG A 236 -0.47 -4.37 -12.55
CA ARG A 236 -1.67 -3.86 -13.20
C ARG A 236 -2.16 -4.81 -14.29
N ALA A 237 -3.35 -4.58 -14.79
CA ALA A 237 -3.85 -5.19 -16.00
C ALA A 237 -4.43 -4.14 -16.95
N GLY A 238 -4.24 -4.34 -18.24
CA GLY A 238 -4.76 -3.44 -19.26
C GLY A 238 -6.20 -3.76 -19.68
N ALA A 239 -6.88 -2.77 -20.23
CA ALA A 239 -8.10 -2.93 -20.99
C ALA A 239 -8.14 -1.90 -22.12
N ASP A 240 -8.70 -2.27 -23.25
CA ASP A 240 -8.95 -1.35 -24.34
C ASP A 240 -10.43 -1.40 -24.73
N SER A 241 -11.13 -0.28 -24.50
CA SER A 241 -12.56 -0.17 -24.79
C SER A 241 -12.87 -0.06 -26.29
N GLY A 242 -11.88 0.30 -27.09
CA GLY A 242 -12.01 0.47 -28.54
C GLY A 242 -11.73 -0.80 -29.34
N SER A 243 -10.94 -1.73 -28.78
CA SER A 243 -10.55 -2.93 -29.49
C SER A 243 -10.21 -4.10 -28.58
N ALA A 244 -10.95 -5.19 -28.71
CA ALA A 244 -10.61 -6.47 -28.06
C ALA A 244 -9.41 -7.19 -28.71
N GLN A 245 -8.79 -6.59 -29.72
CA GLN A 245 -7.61 -7.16 -30.40
C GLN A 245 -6.29 -6.68 -29.79
N VAL A 246 -6.32 -5.65 -28.93
CA VAL A 246 -5.12 -5.19 -28.22
C VAL A 246 -4.71 -6.24 -27.20
N PHE A 247 -3.43 -6.57 -27.19
CA PHE A 247 -2.85 -7.59 -26.31
C PHE A 247 -1.36 -7.32 -26.06
N GLY A 248 -0.81 -7.95 -25.06
CA GLY A 248 0.60 -7.92 -24.72
C GLY A 248 0.88 -7.33 -23.35
N ILE A 249 2.07 -7.56 -22.88
CA ILE A 249 2.62 -7.10 -21.61
C ILE A 249 3.30 -5.76 -21.86
N GLN A 250 3.08 -4.78 -20.99
CA GLN A 250 3.68 -3.44 -21.12
C GLN A 250 4.07 -2.89 -19.76
N SER A 251 5.10 -2.06 -19.71
CA SER A 251 5.55 -1.41 -18.49
C SER A 251 5.39 0.10 -18.55
N PHE A 252 5.20 0.71 -17.38
CA PHE A 252 5.07 2.15 -17.21
C PHE A 252 6.11 2.66 -16.21
N TYR A 253 6.65 3.86 -16.48
CA TYR A 253 7.67 4.48 -15.65
C TYR A 253 7.53 6.01 -15.65
N ASN A 254 8.04 6.66 -14.62
CA ASN A 254 8.18 8.11 -14.61
C ASN A 254 9.50 8.49 -15.30
N ALA A 255 9.40 9.28 -16.39
CA ALA A 255 10.57 9.76 -17.15
C ALA A 255 11.21 11.01 -16.55
N ASP A 256 10.46 11.79 -15.78
CA ASP A 256 10.88 13.11 -15.29
C ASP A 256 11.83 13.04 -14.08
N TYR A 257 11.82 11.89 -13.37
CA TYR A 257 12.61 11.71 -12.16
C TYR A 257 13.83 10.84 -12.42
N PHE A 258 15.02 11.46 -12.31
CA PHE A 258 16.29 10.75 -12.47
C PHE A 258 16.73 10.12 -11.15
N ILE A 259 16.92 8.81 -11.15
CA ILE A 259 17.53 8.05 -10.06
C ILE A 259 18.85 7.50 -10.58
N PRO A 260 19.98 7.74 -9.89
CA PRO A 260 21.27 7.20 -10.29
C PRO A 260 21.25 5.67 -10.33
N TYR A 261 22.08 5.10 -11.20
CA TYR A 261 22.35 3.67 -11.36
C TYR A 261 21.15 2.88 -11.90
N LEU A 262 20.19 2.50 -11.05
CA LEU A 262 18.95 1.85 -11.46
C LEU A 262 17.82 2.88 -11.45
N GLY A 263 17.48 3.44 -12.61
CA GLY A 263 16.35 4.36 -12.76
C GLY A 263 15.04 3.63 -13.11
N ASN A 264 13.96 4.41 -13.16
CA ASN A 264 12.62 3.92 -13.42
C ASN A 264 12.51 3.19 -14.77
N VAL A 265 13.13 3.73 -15.83
CA VAL A 265 13.10 3.13 -17.16
C VAL A 265 13.83 1.78 -17.20
N GLN A 266 14.95 1.66 -16.49
CA GLN A 266 15.67 0.38 -16.41
C GLN A 266 14.85 -0.68 -15.67
N LEU A 267 14.18 -0.30 -14.58
CA LEU A 267 13.29 -1.20 -13.85
C LEU A 267 12.10 -1.62 -14.73
N ALA A 268 11.51 -0.69 -15.47
CA ALA A 268 10.42 -0.98 -16.41
C ALA A 268 10.85 -1.95 -17.52
N ASP A 269 12.07 -1.78 -18.08
CA ASP A 269 12.64 -2.69 -19.09
C ASP A 269 12.88 -4.09 -18.50
N LEU A 270 13.45 -4.17 -17.30
CA LEU A 270 13.65 -5.44 -16.61
C LEU A 270 12.31 -6.18 -16.39
N LEU A 271 11.27 -5.48 -15.96
CA LEU A 271 9.94 -6.04 -15.75
C LEU A 271 9.35 -6.56 -17.06
N GLU A 272 9.26 -5.72 -18.10
CA GLU A 272 8.66 -6.15 -19.37
C GLU A 272 9.40 -7.36 -19.94
N ARG A 273 10.72 -7.28 -20.07
CA ARG A 273 11.55 -8.32 -20.68
C ARG A 273 11.43 -9.66 -19.95
N ASN A 274 11.58 -9.68 -18.64
CA ASN A 274 11.55 -10.91 -17.85
C ASN A 274 10.14 -11.51 -17.77
N VAL A 275 9.10 -10.68 -17.63
CA VAL A 275 7.72 -11.17 -17.60
C VAL A 275 7.30 -11.72 -18.97
N VAL A 276 7.69 -11.06 -20.07
CA VAL A 276 7.44 -11.56 -21.44
C VAL A 276 8.16 -12.90 -21.67
N GLU A 277 9.43 -13.02 -21.26
CA GLU A 277 10.21 -14.26 -21.38
C GLU A 277 9.56 -15.41 -20.59
N ALA A 278 9.22 -15.19 -19.33
CA ALA A 278 8.66 -16.23 -18.46
C ALA A 278 7.25 -16.67 -18.87
N ALA A 279 6.40 -15.73 -19.25
CA ALA A 279 5.02 -16.02 -19.66
C ALA A 279 4.91 -16.53 -21.11
N GLY A 280 5.94 -16.32 -21.94
CA GLY A 280 5.87 -16.56 -23.37
C GLY A 280 4.91 -15.58 -24.05
N GLY A 281 4.75 -14.39 -23.48
CA GLY A 281 3.87 -13.34 -23.96
C GLY A 281 4.47 -12.50 -25.09
N LYS A 282 3.78 -11.42 -25.45
CA LYS A 282 4.25 -10.42 -26.41
C LYS A 282 4.60 -9.13 -25.68
N ALA A 283 5.76 -8.57 -25.93
CA ALA A 283 6.11 -7.23 -25.50
C ALA A 283 5.25 -6.20 -26.23
N ASN A 284 4.65 -5.29 -25.48
CA ASN A 284 3.85 -4.18 -26.02
C ASN A 284 4.55 -2.81 -25.82
N GLY A 285 5.67 -2.77 -25.13
CA GLY A 285 6.59 -1.64 -25.00
C GLY A 285 6.57 -0.96 -23.64
N LEU A 286 7.47 0.00 -23.52
CA LEU A 286 7.65 0.83 -22.35
C LEU A 286 6.97 2.19 -22.57
N PHE A 287 6.19 2.66 -21.62
CA PHE A 287 5.44 3.89 -21.73
C PHE A 287 5.71 4.80 -20.52
N GLU A 288 5.70 6.10 -20.77
CA GLU A 288 5.66 7.07 -19.67
C GLU A 288 4.35 6.95 -18.91
N ALA A 289 4.44 6.99 -17.60
CA ALA A 289 3.27 6.98 -16.73
C ALA A 289 2.40 8.22 -16.98
N ALA A 290 1.10 8.07 -16.96
CA ALA A 290 0.18 9.19 -17.12
C ALA A 290 0.41 10.24 -16.02
N ALA A 291 0.16 11.52 -16.35
CA ALA A 291 0.39 12.62 -15.41
C ALA A 291 -0.45 12.54 -14.12
N ASP A 292 -1.55 11.79 -14.15
CA ASP A 292 -2.44 11.50 -13.02
C ASP A 292 -2.11 10.18 -12.30
N ASP A 293 -1.07 9.47 -12.74
CA ASP A 293 -0.56 8.29 -12.02
C ASP A 293 0.22 8.73 -10.77
N PHE A 294 -0.51 9.01 -9.71
CA PHE A 294 0.06 9.56 -8.49
C PHE A 294 1.23 8.72 -7.95
N LEU A 295 1.11 7.40 -7.94
CA LEU A 295 2.12 6.51 -7.38
C LEU A 295 3.46 6.63 -8.12
N LEU A 296 3.46 6.47 -9.43
CA LEU A 296 4.69 6.54 -10.23
C LEU A 296 5.23 7.97 -10.37
N GLN A 297 4.35 8.97 -10.38
CA GLN A 297 4.76 10.37 -10.51
C GLN A 297 5.43 10.94 -9.25
N ASN A 298 5.18 10.37 -8.08
CA ASN A 298 5.68 10.89 -6.81
C ASN A 298 6.70 9.97 -6.11
N ALA A 299 6.91 8.74 -6.58
CA ALA A 299 7.89 7.83 -5.99
C ALA A 299 9.33 8.35 -6.18
N GLN A 300 10.10 8.39 -5.10
CA GLN A 300 11.50 8.85 -5.08
C GLN A 300 12.52 7.70 -5.12
N ILE A 301 12.04 6.47 -5.16
CA ILE A 301 12.83 5.24 -5.32
C ILE A 301 12.57 4.65 -6.72
N PRO A 302 13.45 3.77 -7.25
CA PRO A 302 13.17 3.07 -8.49
C PRO A 302 11.80 2.43 -8.47
N SER A 303 10.93 2.90 -9.35
CA SER A 303 9.52 2.51 -9.41
C SER A 303 9.05 2.29 -10.85
N ALA A 304 8.28 1.23 -11.07
CA ALA A 304 7.65 0.95 -12.34
C ALA A 304 6.34 0.18 -12.14
N ALA A 305 5.45 0.25 -13.13
CA ALA A 305 4.28 -0.60 -13.18
C ALA A 305 4.38 -1.58 -14.35
N ILE A 306 3.84 -2.78 -14.15
CA ILE A 306 3.73 -3.81 -15.19
C ILE A 306 2.26 -4.17 -15.40
N ALA A 307 1.72 -3.93 -16.60
CA ALA A 307 0.42 -4.44 -17.01
C ALA A 307 0.64 -5.80 -17.68
N VAL A 308 0.16 -6.84 -17.02
CA VAL A 308 0.45 -8.24 -17.34
C VAL A 308 -0.34 -8.82 -18.53
N GLY A 309 -1.17 -8.01 -19.17
CA GLY A 309 -2.00 -8.36 -20.33
C GLY A 309 -3.30 -7.57 -20.33
N TYR A 310 -4.11 -7.72 -21.37
CA TYR A 310 -5.37 -7.00 -21.58
C TYR A 310 -6.58 -7.85 -21.24
N LEU A 311 -7.36 -7.44 -20.23
CA LEU A 311 -8.59 -8.13 -19.82
C LEU A 311 -9.68 -8.15 -20.89
N THR A 312 -9.69 -7.19 -21.81
CA THR A 312 -10.63 -7.11 -22.93
C THR A 312 -10.27 -8.08 -24.07
N ASN A 313 -9.03 -8.55 -24.14
CA ASN A 313 -8.63 -9.58 -25.09
C ASN A 313 -9.00 -10.97 -24.56
N ARG A 314 -9.79 -11.72 -25.34
CA ARG A 314 -10.34 -13.01 -24.88
C ARG A 314 -9.27 -14.08 -24.63
N GLU A 315 -8.22 -14.10 -25.46
CA GLU A 315 -7.15 -15.10 -25.34
C GLU A 315 -6.27 -14.81 -24.11
N GLU A 316 -5.92 -13.53 -23.91
CA GLU A 316 -5.17 -13.12 -22.72
C GLU A 316 -5.97 -13.30 -21.44
N ALA A 317 -7.24 -12.89 -21.42
CA ALA A 317 -8.12 -13.11 -20.29
C ALA A 317 -8.19 -14.58 -19.89
N ALA A 318 -8.37 -15.49 -20.87
CA ALA A 318 -8.36 -16.92 -20.61
C ALA A 318 -7.00 -17.44 -20.09
N ALA A 319 -5.88 -16.84 -20.51
CA ALA A 319 -4.57 -17.16 -19.98
C ALA A 319 -4.40 -16.63 -18.54
N LEU A 320 -4.83 -15.40 -18.27
CA LEU A 320 -4.73 -14.73 -16.97
C LEU A 320 -5.57 -15.40 -15.86
N GLU A 321 -6.61 -16.18 -16.21
CA GLU A 321 -7.37 -16.99 -15.26
C GLU A 321 -6.64 -18.26 -14.83
N ARG A 322 -5.64 -18.71 -15.56
CA ARG A 322 -4.95 -19.97 -15.26
C ARG A 322 -3.82 -19.78 -14.24
N GLU A 323 -3.81 -20.59 -13.21
CA GLU A 323 -2.80 -20.55 -12.16
C GLU A 323 -1.36 -20.77 -12.67
N ASP A 324 -1.17 -21.66 -13.65
CA ASP A 324 0.15 -21.91 -14.23
C ASP A 324 0.70 -20.69 -14.98
N TYR A 325 -0.17 -19.91 -15.61
CA TYR A 325 0.20 -18.67 -16.28
C TYR A 325 0.48 -17.55 -15.28
N GLN A 326 -0.34 -17.42 -14.24
CA GLN A 326 -0.13 -16.46 -13.14
C GLN A 326 1.22 -16.71 -12.43
N LYS A 327 1.58 -17.96 -12.18
CA LYS A 327 2.90 -18.32 -11.63
C LYS A 327 4.05 -17.87 -12.52
N LYS A 328 3.95 -18.07 -13.84
CA LYS A 328 4.97 -17.60 -14.80
C LYS A 328 5.08 -16.07 -14.81
N LEU A 329 3.97 -15.35 -14.72
CA LEU A 329 3.98 -13.89 -14.59
C LEU A 329 4.71 -13.45 -13.31
N ALA A 330 4.41 -14.09 -12.19
CA ALA A 330 5.07 -13.83 -10.90
C ALA A 330 6.57 -14.19 -10.97
N GLU A 331 6.96 -15.33 -11.56
CA GLU A 331 8.36 -15.73 -11.80
C GLU A 331 9.12 -14.68 -12.62
N GLY A 332 8.48 -14.12 -13.65
CA GLY A 332 9.06 -13.03 -14.45
C GLY A 332 9.28 -11.76 -13.66
N ILE A 333 8.33 -11.38 -12.79
CA ILE A 333 8.47 -10.23 -11.90
C ILE A 333 9.60 -10.47 -10.89
N VAL A 334 9.65 -11.65 -10.28
CA VAL A 334 10.72 -12.04 -9.34
C VAL A 334 12.09 -11.92 -10.00
N LYS A 335 12.27 -12.49 -11.19
CA LYS A 335 13.54 -12.42 -11.93
C LYS A 335 13.94 -10.97 -12.23
N ALA A 336 12.98 -10.12 -12.63
CA ALA A 336 13.22 -8.69 -12.87
C ALA A 336 13.70 -7.97 -11.60
N VAL A 337 13.08 -8.27 -10.45
CA VAL A 337 13.44 -7.70 -9.15
C VAL A 337 14.83 -8.17 -8.71
N GLU A 338 15.15 -9.45 -8.85
CA GLU A 338 16.48 -9.97 -8.53
C GLU A 338 17.57 -9.32 -9.39
N GLU A 339 17.34 -9.18 -10.70
CA GLU A 339 18.25 -8.45 -11.60
C GLU A 339 18.38 -6.97 -11.21
N ALA A 340 17.29 -6.32 -10.81
CA ALA A 340 17.31 -4.94 -10.37
C ALA A 340 18.16 -4.74 -9.11
N PHE A 341 18.02 -5.61 -8.10
CA PHE A 341 18.87 -5.57 -6.92
C PHE A 341 20.33 -5.87 -7.24
N ALA A 342 20.62 -6.82 -8.14
CA ALA A 342 21.98 -7.13 -8.58
C ALA A 342 22.66 -5.95 -9.29
N VAL A 343 21.91 -5.13 -10.05
CA VAL A 343 22.42 -3.88 -10.64
C VAL A 343 22.76 -2.87 -9.54
N ARG A 344 21.92 -2.72 -8.53
CA ARG A 344 22.17 -1.80 -7.39
C ARG A 344 23.40 -2.18 -6.56
N GLU A 345 23.66 -3.46 -6.37
CA GLU A 345 24.83 -3.94 -5.61
C GLU A 345 26.17 -3.70 -6.32
N GLN A 346 26.16 -3.43 -7.62
CA GLN A 346 27.36 -3.09 -8.39
C GLN A 346 27.72 -1.60 -8.28
N GLU A 347 26.95 -0.82 -7.54
CA GLU A 347 27.24 0.58 -7.29
C GLU A 347 28.49 0.73 -6.41
N PRO A 348 29.39 1.69 -6.76
CA PRO A 348 30.67 1.86 -6.05
C PRO A 348 30.52 2.47 -4.65
#